data_a31e90418524fd7bc36f027776b5841f
#
_entry.id   a31e90418524fd7bc36f027776b5841f
#
_cell.length_a   1.000
_cell.length_b   1.000
_cell.length_c   1.000
_cell.angle_alpha   90.00
_cell.angle_beta   90.00
_cell.angle_gamma   90.00
#
_symmetry.space_group_name_H-M   'P 1'
#
loop_
_entity.id
_entity.type
_entity.pdbx_description
1 polymer ?
#
loop_
_entity_poly.entity_id
_entity_poly.type
_entity_poly.pdbx_seq_one_letter_code
_entity_poly.pdbx_strand_id
1 'polypeptide(L)'
;MKYQRKSNQGFDRFLIHEWLESCEEISATEECGKEIRKQAYQAFRKAAKGEKPADLHTMRRWFGLDGISSPNREMVFHIAISLKLSVEKTQEYLRKGLLLPGIQVNDHREFVYLYAIEHQLDWQMCQEMIVFYEKHLPEAISLLDEKCTQKLWGFYDAIHHLEP
;
A
#
# COMPACT_ATOMS: atom_id res chain seq x y z
N MET A 1 11.04 23.19 18.47
CA MET A 1 11.49 23.33 17.08
C MET A 1 10.33 22.98 16.17
N LYS A 2 9.76 23.98 15.52
CA LYS A 2 8.72 23.73 14.53
C LYS A 2 9.39 23.05 13.34
N TYR A 3 9.07 21.79 13.14
CA TYR A 3 9.39 21.10 11.90
C TYR A 3 8.69 21.87 10.77
N GLN A 4 9.41 22.77 10.14
CA GLN A 4 8.93 23.37 8.91
C GLN A 4 8.80 22.22 7.92
N ARG A 5 7.54 21.83 7.63
CA ARG A 5 7.21 21.06 6.44
C ARG A 5 8.00 21.71 5.31
N LYS A 6 8.99 21.00 4.77
CA LYS A 6 9.44 21.31 3.43
C LYS A 6 8.19 21.11 2.57
N SER A 7 7.63 22.24 2.21
CA SER A 7 6.36 22.41 1.57
C SER A 7 6.22 21.47 0.39
N ASN A 8 5.08 20.82 0.33
CA ASN A 8 4.47 20.35 -0.91
C ASN A 8 5.17 19.24 -1.69
N GLN A 9 5.80 18.29 -1.04
CA GLN A 9 5.96 16.99 -1.69
C GLN A 9 4.65 16.24 -1.51
N GLY A 10 3.76 16.35 -2.49
CA GLY A 10 2.57 15.55 -2.55
C GLY A 10 2.91 14.09 -2.82
N PHE A 11 1.93 13.22 -2.72
CA PHE A 11 2.09 11.80 -2.99
C PHE A 11 2.63 11.53 -4.40
N ASP A 12 2.26 12.35 -5.38
CA ASP A 12 2.76 12.28 -6.75
C ASP A 12 4.29 12.39 -6.81
N ARG A 13 4.89 13.33 -6.10
CA ARG A 13 6.35 13.47 -6.03
C ARG A 13 7.01 12.31 -5.30
N PHE A 14 6.39 11.82 -4.24
CA PHE A 14 6.86 10.62 -3.55
C PHE A 14 6.93 9.44 -4.51
N LEU A 15 5.87 9.18 -5.29
CA LEU A 15 5.85 8.09 -6.28
C LEU A 15 6.89 8.27 -7.37
N ILE A 16 7.11 9.49 -7.85
CA ILE A 16 8.12 9.75 -8.87
C ILE A 16 9.51 9.38 -8.36
N HIS A 17 9.86 9.78 -7.15
CA HIS A 17 11.13 9.40 -6.54
C HIS A 17 11.24 7.91 -6.31
N GLU A 18 10.16 7.25 -5.91
CA GLU A 18 10.14 5.82 -5.64
C GLU A 18 10.34 4.99 -6.92
N TRP A 19 9.79 5.43 -8.04
CA TRP A 19 9.77 4.67 -9.29
C TRP A 19 10.82 5.09 -10.32
N LEU A 20 11.59 6.13 -10.05
CA LEU A 20 12.70 6.59 -10.87
C LEU A 20 13.96 6.77 -10.03
N GLU A 21 14.85 5.78 -10.08
CA GLU A 21 16.11 5.78 -9.32
C GLU A 21 17.07 6.92 -9.70
N SER A 22 16.90 7.51 -10.88
CA SER A 22 17.76 8.58 -11.39
C SER A 22 17.35 9.99 -11.00
N CYS A 23 16.34 10.14 -10.15
CA CYS A 23 15.81 11.46 -9.78
C CYS A 23 16.53 12.14 -8.61
N GLU A 24 17.78 11.80 -8.33
CA GLU A 24 18.58 12.51 -7.32
C GLU A 24 18.80 14.00 -7.66
N GLU A 25 18.62 14.40 -8.93
CA GLU A 25 18.85 15.78 -9.41
C GLU A 25 17.56 16.60 -9.65
N ILE A 26 16.38 16.07 -9.41
CA ILE A 26 15.18 16.91 -9.48
C ILE A 26 15.17 17.79 -8.23
N SER A 27 15.74 18.98 -8.40
CA SER A 27 15.70 19.98 -7.34
C SER A 27 14.25 20.21 -6.91
N ALA A 28 14.05 20.40 -5.61
CA ALA A 28 12.73 20.61 -5.01
C ALA A 28 11.94 21.80 -5.56
N THR A 29 12.47 22.49 -6.55
CA THR A 29 11.98 23.74 -7.13
C THR A 29 11.47 23.60 -8.57
N GLU A 30 11.75 22.50 -9.25
CA GLU A 30 11.29 22.32 -10.62
C GLU A 30 10.02 21.46 -10.65
N GLU A 31 9.04 21.94 -11.40
CA GLU A 31 7.88 21.13 -11.74
C GLU A 31 8.37 19.87 -12.45
N CYS A 32 8.07 18.71 -11.84
CA CYS A 32 8.33 17.46 -12.52
C CYS A 32 7.62 17.46 -13.86
N GLY A 33 8.37 17.48 -14.94
CA GLY A 33 7.81 17.52 -16.28
C GLY A 33 6.91 16.32 -16.57
N LYS A 34 5.96 16.51 -17.47
CA LYS A 34 4.98 15.49 -17.85
C LYS A 34 5.64 14.17 -18.27
N GLU A 35 6.78 14.24 -18.92
CA GLU A 35 7.52 13.05 -19.39
C GLU A 35 8.06 12.22 -18.23
N ILE A 36 8.62 12.85 -17.20
CA ILE A 36 9.11 12.18 -15.99
C ILE A 36 7.96 11.47 -15.28
N ARG A 37 6.80 12.12 -15.16
CA ARG A 37 5.59 11.54 -14.56
C ARG A 37 5.10 10.33 -15.34
N LYS A 38 5.13 10.37 -16.67
CA LYS A 38 4.80 9.23 -17.52
C LYS A 38 5.76 8.07 -17.32
N GLN A 39 7.06 8.33 -17.27
CA GLN A 39 8.07 7.29 -17.06
C GLN A 39 7.88 6.59 -15.70
N ALA A 40 7.66 7.37 -14.64
CA ALA A 40 7.37 6.82 -13.31
C ALA A 40 6.09 5.96 -13.31
N TYR A 41 5.03 6.46 -13.93
CA TYR A 41 3.78 5.72 -14.06
C TYR A 41 3.95 4.41 -14.86
N GLN A 42 4.72 4.44 -15.94
CA GLN A 42 5.00 3.23 -16.73
C GLN A 42 5.80 2.20 -15.94
N ALA A 43 6.79 2.63 -15.15
CA ALA A 43 7.55 1.75 -14.26
C ALA A 43 6.64 1.09 -13.21
N PHE A 44 5.76 1.87 -12.60
CA PHE A 44 4.74 1.37 -11.66
C PHE A 44 3.82 0.33 -12.32
N ARG A 45 3.29 0.64 -13.49
CA ARG A 45 2.40 -0.27 -14.24
C ARG A 45 3.09 -1.57 -14.63
N LYS A 46 4.35 -1.50 -15.02
CA LYS A 46 5.16 -2.67 -15.33
C LYS A 46 5.37 -3.55 -14.09
N ALA A 47 5.66 -2.95 -12.96
CA ALA A 47 5.82 -3.67 -11.70
C ALA A 47 4.51 -4.31 -11.21
N ALA A 48 3.38 -3.68 -11.49
CA ALA A 48 2.07 -4.19 -11.12
C ALA A 48 1.63 -5.43 -11.92
N LYS A 49 2.28 -5.75 -13.02
CA LYS A 49 2.04 -6.97 -13.82
C LYS A 49 0.58 -7.23 -14.15
N GLY A 50 -0.17 -6.19 -14.48
CA GLY A 50 -1.60 -6.28 -14.79
C GLY A 50 -2.53 -6.10 -13.60
N GLU A 51 -2.03 -6.13 -12.36
CA GLU A 51 -2.82 -5.78 -11.19
C GLU A 51 -3.24 -4.31 -11.23
N LYS A 52 -4.45 -4.04 -10.75
CA LYS A 52 -5.02 -2.69 -10.77
C LYS A 52 -5.57 -2.35 -9.38
N PRO A 53 -4.75 -1.75 -8.50
CA PRO A 53 -5.23 -1.29 -7.20
C PRO A 53 -6.29 -0.19 -7.28
N ALA A 54 -6.42 0.47 -8.42
CA ALA A 54 -7.48 1.41 -8.74
C ALA A 54 -7.71 1.44 -10.25
N ASP A 55 -8.73 2.19 -10.71
CA ASP A 55 -8.90 2.43 -12.14
C ASP A 55 -7.73 3.23 -12.74
N LEU A 56 -7.55 3.12 -14.05
CA LEU A 56 -6.40 3.73 -14.75
C LEU A 56 -6.35 5.25 -14.58
N HIS A 57 -7.50 5.91 -14.59
CA HIS A 57 -7.57 7.36 -14.44
C HIS A 57 -7.12 7.79 -13.04
N THR A 58 -7.59 7.09 -12.01
CA THR A 58 -7.17 7.33 -10.62
C THR A 58 -5.68 7.11 -10.43
N MET A 59 -5.14 6.00 -10.94
CA MET A 59 -3.70 5.71 -10.84
C MET A 59 -2.85 6.77 -11.56
N ARG A 60 -3.29 7.24 -12.73
CA ARG A 60 -2.61 8.34 -13.44
C ARG A 60 -2.55 9.62 -12.60
N ARG A 61 -3.63 9.94 -11.91
CA ARG A 61 -3.70 11.11 -11.04
C ARG A 61 -2.78 11.01 -9.82
N TRP A 62 -2.50 9.80 -9.34
CA TRP A 62 -1.48 9.62 -8.28
C TRP A 62 -0.08 10.07 -8.72
N PHE A 63 0.21 9.96 -10.01
CA PHE A 63 1.46 10.43 -10.62
C PHE A 63 1.39 11.88 -11.13
N GLY A 64 0.29 12.58 -10.88
CA GLY A 64 0.09 13.94 -11.34
C GLY A 64 -0.19 14.05 -12.85
N LEU A 65 -0.65 12.97 -13.47
CA LEU A 65 -1.14 12.94 -14.85
C LEU A 65 -2.66 13.15 -14.85
N ASP A 66 -3.17 14.04 -15.68
CA ASP A 66 -4.61 14.34 -15.78
C ASP A 66 -5.22 14.84 -14.44
N GLY A 67 -4.49 15.67 -13.73
CA GLY A 67 -4.80 16.16 -12.39
C GLY A 67 -3.98 15.48 -11.30
N ILE A 68 -4.23 15.83 -10.06
CA ILE A 68 -3.53 15.28 -8.88
C ILE A 68 -4.55 14.71 -7.90
N SER A 69 -4.30 13.49 -7.44
CA SER A 69 -5.00 12.90 -6.30
C SER A 69 -4.04 12.00 -5.51
N SER A 70 -4.38 11.74 -4.27
CA SER A 70 -3.65 10.79 -3.42
C SER A 70 -4.55 9.60 -3.10
N PRO A 71 -3.99 8.39 -2.98
CA PRO A 71 -4.75 7.26 -2.47
C PRO A 71 -5.10 7.49 -1.00
N ASN A 72 -6.16 6.85 -0.54
CA ASN A 72 -6.42 6.77 0.88
C ASN A 72 -5.52 5.69 1.52
N ARG A 73 -5.58 5.56 2.84
CA ARG A 73 -4.78 4.60 3.60
C ARG A 73 -5.00 3.15 3.12
N GLU A 74 -6.24 2.76 2.92
CA GLU A 74 -6.58 1.40 2.46
C GLU A 74 -6.04 1.11 1.05
N MET A 75 -6.08 2.08 0.15
CA MET A 75 -5.51 1.94 -1.19
C MET A 75 -3.99 1.76 -1.16
N VAL A 76 -3.28 2.33 -0.19
CA VAL A 76 -1.84 2.07 -0.02
C VAL A 76 -1.59 0.60 0.30
N PHE A 77 -2.40 -0.02 1.13
CA PHE A 77 -2.30 -1.47 1.38
C PHE A 77 -2.62 -2.28 0.11
N HIS A 78 -3.61 -1.86 -0.65
CA HIS A 78 -3.92 -2.49 -1.94
C HIS A 78 -2.73 -2.39 -2.91
N ILE A 79 -2.11 -1.22 -3.02
CA ILE A 79 -0.88 -1.03 -3.80
C ILE A 79 0.22 -1.98 -3.31
N ALA A 80 0.47 -2.02 -2.02
CA ALA A 80 1.51 -2.84 -1.42
C ALA A 80 1.33 -4.34 -1.71
N ILE A 81 0.11 -4.82 -1.56
CA ILE A 81 -0.23 -6.23 -1.80
C ILE A 81 -0.16 -6.56 -3.29
N SER A 82 -0.70 -5.70 -4.15
CA SER A 82 -0.69 -5.91 -5.60
C SER A 82 0.72 -5.89 -6.20
N LEU A 83 1.58 -5.01 -5.71
CA LEU A 83 2.95 -4.86 -6.20
C LEU A 83 3.97 -5.69 -5.43
N LYS A 84 3.53 -6.47 -4.45
CA LYS A 84 4.41 -7.28 -3.58
C LYS A 84 5.49 -6.45 -2.90
N LEU A 85 5.12 -5.27 -2.42
CA LEU A 85 6.03 -4.42 -1.66
C LEU A 85 6.40 -5.05 -0.32
N SER A 86 7.56 -4.71 0.19
CA SER A 86 7.96 -5.10 1.55
C SER A 86 7.18 -4.32 2.62
N VAL A 87 7.24 -4.79 3.85
CA VAL A 87 6.68 -4.07 5.01
C VAL A 87 7.31 -2.68 5.13
N GLU A 88 8.62 -2.58 4.97
CA GLU A 88 9.38 -1.33 5.05
C GLU A 88 8.92 -0.34 3.97
N LYS A 89 8.75 -0.80 2.75
CA LYS A 89 8.24 0.03 1.64
C LYS A 89 6.81 0.49 1.91
N THR A 90 5.95 -0.37 2.40
CA THR A 90 4.59 -0.01 2.78
C THR A 90 4.57 1.06 3.87
N GLN A 91 5.43 0.94 4.88
CA GLN A 91 5.61 1.97 5.92
C GLN A 91 6.06 3.31 5.32
N GLU A 92 6.96 3.30 4.34
CA GLU A 92 7.39 4.51 3.64
C GLU A 92 6.24 5.18 2.89
N TYR A 93 5.41 4.41 2.17
CA TYR A 93 4.23 4.94 1.49
C TYR A 93 3.27 5.63 2.45
N LEU A 94 3.05 5.05 3.62
CA LEU A 94 2.18 5.64 4.64
C LEU A 94 2.80 6.90 5.26
N ARG A 95 4.03 6.82 5.70
CA ARG A 95 4.69 7.88 6.49
C ARG A 95 5.22 9.01 5.63
N LYS A 96 5.92 8.69 4.56
CA LYS A 96 6.54 9.68 3.66
C LYS A 96 5.60 10.11 2.55
N GLY A 97 4.85 9.17 1.98
CA GLY A 97 3.92 9.45 0.89
C GLY A 97 2.66 10.17 1.35
N LEU A 98 1.94 9.61 2.31
CA LEU A 98 0.68 10.16 2.81
C LEU A 98 0.82 11.02 4.07
N LEU A 99 1.97 11.04 4.71
CA LEU A 99 2.21 11.69 6.00
C LEU A 99 1.25 11.18 7.10
N LEU A 100 0.95 9.91 7.07
CA LEU A 100 0.09 9.20 8.02
C LEU A 100 0.94 8.33 8.96
N PRO A 101 0.37 7.88 10.08
CA PRO A 101 1.00 6.87 10.91
C PRO A 101 1.31 5.59 10.10
N GLY A 102 2.33 4.84 10.53
CA GLY A 102 2.65 3.55 9.95
C GLY A 102 1.54 2.51 10.20
N ILE A 103 1.82 1.26 9.86
CA ILE A 103 0.87 0.15 10.03
C ILE A 103 0.48 0.03 11.49
N GLN A 104 -0.82 -0.05 11.75
CA GLN A 104 -1.40 -0.14 13.08
C GLN A 104 -1.88 -1.56 13.35
N VAL A 105 -1.06 -2.34 14.02
CA VAL A 105 -1.33 -3.76 14.29
C VAL A 105 -2.49 -4.02 15.25
N ASN A 106 -2.96 -3.00 15.96
CA ASN A 106 -4.15 -3.07 16.80
C ASN A 106 -5.46 -2.90 16.04
N ASP A 107 -5.39 -2.52 14.76
CA ASP A 107 -6.52 -2.55 13.84
C ASP A 107 -6.54 -3.93 13.15
N HIS A 108 -7.66 -4.65 13.21
CA HIS A 108 -7.73 -6.02 12.70
C HIS A 108 -7.53 -6.08 11.18
N ARG A 109 -8.02 -5.09 10.44
CA ARG A 109 -7.85 -5.05 8.98
C ARG A 109 -6.39 -4.81 8.61
N GLU A 110 -5.73 -3.88 9.28
CA GLU A 110 -4.32 -3.59 9.03
C GLU A 110 -3.41 -4.74 9.48
N PHE A 111 -3.80 -5.46 10.53
CA PHE A 111 -3.12 -6.69 10.92
C PHE A 111 -3.19 -7.76 9.81
N VAL A 112 -4.35 -7.94 9.19
CA VAL A 112 -4.50 -8.84 8.05
C VAL A 112 -3.71 -8.35 6.83
N TYR A 113 -3.71 -7.06 6.56
CA TYR A 113 -2.87 -6.49 5.49
C TYR A 113 -1.38 -6.73 5.73
N LEU A 114 -0.90 -6.53 6.96
CA LEU A 114 0.48 -6.82 7.32
C LEU A 114 0.82 -8.29 7.07
N TYR A 115 -0.05 -9.19 7.51
CA TYR A 115 0.11 -10.63 7.27
C TYR A 115 0.17 -10.95 5.78
N ALA A 116 -0.73 -10.38 4.99
CA ALA A 116 -0.76 -10.57 3.54
C ALA A 116 0.52 -10.05 2.85
N ILE A 117 1.05 -8.92 3.30
CA ILE A 117 2.32 -8.37 2.79
C ILE A 117 3.50 -9.30 3.13
N GLU A 118 3.60 -9.74 4.37
CA GLU A 118 4.68 -10.64 4.82
C GLU A 118 4.67 -11.98 4.10
N HIS A 119 3.49 -12.50 3.77
CA HIS A 119 3.32 -13.81 3.11
C HIS A 119 3.08 -13.70 1.60
N GLN A 120 3.17 -12.50 1.04
CA GLN A 120 2.97 -12.23 -0.38
C GLN A 120 1.66 -12.77 -0.96
N LEU A 121 0.59 -12.65 -0.18
CA LEU A 121 -0.75 -13.02 -0.60
C LEU A 121 -1.28 -12.03 -1.63
N ASP A 122 -2.28 -12.44 -2.42
CA ASP A 122 -2.98 -11.53 -3.30
C ASP A 122 -4.07 -10.73 -2.58
N TRP A 123 -4.57 -9.69 -3.24
CA TRP A 123 -5.57 -8.81 -2.67
C TRP A 123 -6.90 -9.52 -2.39
N GLN A 124 -7.32 -10.41 -3.29
CA GLN A 124 -8.57 -11.14 -3.11
C GLN A 124 -8.52 -12.03 -1.87
N MET A 125 -7.44 -12.78 -1.71
CA MET A 125 -7.24 -13.62 -0.53
C MET A 125 -7.23 -12.80 0.76
N CYS A 126 -6.57 -11.64 0.74
CA CYS A 126 -6.56 -10.72 1.85
C CYS A 126 -7.98 -10.26 2.23
N GLN A 127 -8.82 -9.93 1.24
CA GLN A 127 -10.21 -9.55 1.47
C GLN A 127 -11.04 -10.72 2.04
N GLU A 128 -10.85 -11.91 1.55
CA GLU A 128 -11.50 -13.12 2.07
C GLU A 128 -11.11 -13.37 3.54
N MET A 129 -9.85 -13.19 3.89
CA MET A 129 -9.37 -13.30 5.27
C MET A 129 -10.01 -12.26 6.18
N ILE A 130 -10.16 -11.02 5.72
CA ILE A 130 -10.83 -9.96 6.49
C ILE A 130 -12.30 -10.32 6.73
N VAL A 131 -13.02 -10.73 5.71
CA VAL A 131 -14.43 -11.15 5.82
C VAL A 131 -14.56 -12.32 6.79
N PHE A 132 -13.70 -13.31 6.67
CA PHE A 132 -13.71 -14.46 7.57
C PHE A 132 -13.40 -14.05 9.02
N TYR A 133 -12.41 -13.20 9.23
CA TYR A 133 -12.06 -12.67 10.54
C TYR A 133 -13.23 -11.93 11.18
N GLU A 134 -13.85 -11.02 10.46
CA GLU A 134 -14.97 -10.21 10.94
C GLU A 134 -16.21 -11.07 11.26
N LYS A 135 -16.41 -12.16 10.54
CA LYS A 135 -17.53 -13.09 10.76
C LYS A 135 -17.34 -14.03 11.94
N HIS A 136 -16.13 -14.55 12.14
CA HIS A 136 -15.86 -15.66 13.07
C HIS A 136 -15.10 -15.26 14.34
N LEU A 137 -14.52 -14.05 14.36
CA LEU A 137 -13.74 -13.56 15.49
C LEU A 137 -14.19 -12.15 15.94
N PRO A 138 -15.50 -11.90 16.12
CA PRO A 138 -15.97 -10.55 16.41
C PRO A 138 -15.59 -10.03 17.79
N GLU A 139 -15.15 -10.88 18.73
CA GLU A 139 -14.95 -10.50 20.12
C GLU A 139 -13.56 -10.84 20.65
N ALA A 140 -12.90 -9.83 21.19
CA ALA A 140 -11.91 -9.91 22.26
C ALA A 140 -10.58 -10.63 21.95
N ILE A 141 -10.12 -10.65 20.73
CA ILE A 141 -8.77 -11.12 20.50
C ILE A 141 -7.84 -9.90 20.44
N SER A 142 -6.95 -9.80 21.42
CA SER A 142 -5.80 -8.92 21.33
C SER A 142 -4.99 -9.32 20.09
N LEU A 143 -4.94 -8.45 19.10
CA LEU A 143 -4.25 -8.70 17.84
C LEU A 143 -2.72 -8.80 18.00
N LEU A 144 -2.23 -8.59 19.19
CA LEU A 144 -0.81 -8.71 19.58
C LEU A 144 -0.49 -10.08 20.21
N ASP A 145 -1.46 -10.98 20.31
CA ASP A 145 -1.28 -12.30 20.94
C ASP A 145 -0.84 -13.34 19.89
N GLU A 146 0.10 -14.22 20.26
CA GLU A 146 0.51 -15.40 19.48
C GLU A 146 -0.67 -16.25 19.01
N LYS A 147 -1.73 -16.33 19.83
CA LYS A 147 -2.96 -17.05 19.50
C LYS A 147 -3.68 -16.45 18.29
N CYS A 148 -3.60 -15.15 18.07
CA CYS A 148 -4.17 -14.50 16.90
C CYS A 148 -3.41 -14.86 15.63
N THR A 149 -2.09 -14.89 15.71
CA THR A 149 -1.25 -15.30 14.58
C THR A 149 -1.53 -16.75 14.21
N GLN A 150 -1.63 -17.65 15.19
CA GLN A 150 -1.98 -19.05 14.96
C GLN A 150 -3.39 -19.22 14.38
N LYS A 151 -4.35 -18.42 14.82
CA LYS A 151 -5.71 -18.44 14.26
C LYS A 151 -5.75 -17.90 12.83
N LEU A 152 -4.99 -16.87 12.54
CA LEU A 152 -4.84 -16.36 11.17
C LEU A 152 -4.24 -17.42 10.23
N TRP A 153 -3.24 -18.16 10.68
CA TRP A 153 -2.70 -19.31 9.97
C TRP A 153 -3.75 -20.40 9.74
N GLY A 154 -4.52 -20.72 10.78
CA GLY A 154 -5.62 -21.67 10.66
C GLY A 154 -6.67 -21.23 9.64
N PHE A 155 -6.95 -19.94 9.53
CA PHE A 155 -7.86 -19.41 8.51
C PHE A 155 -7.28 -19.48 7.11
N TYR A 156 -6.02 -19.16 6.96
CA TYR A 156 -5.32 -19.29 5.70
C TYR A 156 -5.38 -20.74 5.18
N ASP A 157 -5.07 -21.70 6.05
CA ASP A 157 -5.15 -23.11 5.72
C ASP A 157 -6.58 -23.55 5.39
N ALA A 158 -7.57 -23.09 6.15
CA ALA A 158 -8.98 -23.41 5.91
C ALA A 158 -9.48 -22.86 4.56
N ILE A 159 -9.06 -21.66 4.17
CA ILE A 159 -9.42 -21.07 2.88
C ILE A 159 -8.77 -21.86 1.74
N HIS A 160 -7.50 -22.25 1.90
CA HIS A 160 -6.79 -23.04 0.88
C HIS A 160 -7.31 -24.47 0.72
N HIS A 161 -7.86 -25.06 1.77
CA HIS A 161 -8.45 -26.40 1.70
C HIS A 161 -9.90 -26.41 1.22
N LEU A 162 -10.53 -25.25 1.08
CA LEU A 162 -11.89 -25.11 0.54
C LEU A 162 -11.91 -24.86 -0.98
N GLU A 163 -10.76 -24.74 -1.63
CA GLU A 163 -10.69 -24.73 -3.09
C GLU A 163 -10.76 -26.16 -3.61
N PRO A 164 -11.72 -26.44 -4.52
CA PRO A 164 -11.79 -27.74 -5.18
C PRO A 164 -10.62 -27.99 -6.13
#